data_8b3348980044284af9df16e9f033d8c4
#
_entry.id   8b3348980044284af9df16e9f033d8c4
#
_cell.length_a   1.000
_cell.length_b   1.000
_cell.length_c   1.000
_cell.angle_alpha   90.00
_cell.angle_beta   90.00
_cell.angle_gamma   90.00
#
_symmetry.space_group_name_H-M   'P 1'
#
loop_
_entity.id
_entity.type
_entity.pdbx_description
1 polymer ?
#
loop_
_entity_poly.entity_id
_entity_poly.type
_entity_poly.pdbx_seq_one_letter_code
_entity_poly.pdbx_strand_id
1 'polypeptide(L)'
;MQRIAVIGGGITGITSAYALAKRGYDVTVFEKHRYAAMETSFANGGQLSASNAEVWNHWPTVVKGLHWMLRNDAPLLVNPRPSWHKLSWFGEFIASIPRYAANTTETARLAIAAREHLFQWAKDEQIDFDLKQKGILHIYRDKAGYDHAAKVSQLLSKGGLERRAVTPDEMRTIEPTLAGNYYGGFFTESDATGDIHKFTHGLAQAAERRGVSLKYGH
;
A
#
# COMPACT_ATOMS: atom_id res chain seq x y z
N MET A 1 -10.35 3.24 32.02
CA MET A 1 -10.02 2.90 30.62
C MET A 1 -9.30 4.07 30.00
N GLN A 2 -8.19 3.84 29.29
CA GLN A 2 -7.48 4.94 28.61
C GLN A 2 -8.27 5.33 27.36
N ARG A 3 -8.50 6.65 27.17
CA ARG A 3 -9.19 7.22 26.00
C ARG A 3 -8.20 7.57 24.90
N ILE A 4 -8.52 7.19 23.67
CA ILE A 4 -7.70 7.43 22.48
C ILE A 4 -8.54 8.11 21.41
N ALA A 5 -8.03 9.21 20.87
CA ALA A 5 -8.60 9.87 19.70
C ALA A 5 -7.82 9.44 18.45
N VAL A 6 -8.55 9.02 17.41
CA VAL A 6 -8.01 8.71 16.09
C VAL A 6 -8.52 9.77 15.12
N ILE A 7 -7.62 10.41 14.38
CA ILE A 7 -7.97 11.45 13.40
C ILE A 7 -7.95 10.85 11.99
N GLY A 8 -9.10 10.86 11.34
CA GLY A 8 -9.31 10.33 10.01
C GLY A 8 -9.95 8.94 9.99
N GLY A 9 -10.99 8.78 9.17
CA GLY A 9 -11.76 7.55 8.99
C GLY A 9 -11.38 6.74 7.74
N GLY A 10 -10.17 6.93 7.18
CA GLY A 10 -9.63 6.07 6.13
C GLY A 10 -9.18 4.71 6.67
N ILE A 11 -8.66 3.83 5.80
CA ILE A 11 -8.24 2.47 6.19
C ILE A 11 -7.29 2.49 7.40
N THR A 12 -6.29 3.37 7.42
CA THR A 12 -5.33 3.44 8.53
C THR A 12 -5.99 3.80 9.86
N GLY A 13 -6.90 4.79 9.87
CA GLY A 13 -7.61 5.19 11.09
C GLY A 13 -8.56 4.11 11.59
N ILE A 14 -9.36 3.54 10.68
CA ILE A 14 -10.33 2.50 11.05
C ILE A 14 -9.65 1.21 11.52
N THR A 15 -8.58 0.76 10.86
CA THR A 15 -7.83 -0.42 11.33
C THR A 15 -7.17 -0.19 12.68
N SER A 16 -6.62 1.02 12.91
CA SER A 16 -6.07 1.42 14.21
C SER A 16 -7.14 1.42 15.29
N ALA A 17 -8.30 2.03 15.03
CA ALA A 17 -9.41 2.11 15.99
C ALA A 17 -9.93 0.71 16.34
N TYR A 18 -10.12 -0.15 15.33
CA TYR A 18 -10.56 -1.53 15.54
C TYR A 18 -9.54 -2.33 16.39
N ALA A 19 -8.25 -2.23 16.06
CA ALA A 19 -7.18 -2.91 16.80
C ALA A 19 -7.07 -2.43 18.25
N LEU A 20 -7.26 -1.14 18.51
CA LEU A 20 -7.25 -0.56 19.84
C LEU A 20 -8.48 -1.00 20.65
N ALA A 21 -9.65 -0.98 20.06
CA ALA A 21 -10.89 -1.46 20.69
C ALA A 21 -10.78 -2.94 21.08
N LYS A 22 -10.20 -3.80 20.21
CA LYS A 22 -9.90 -5.21 20.54
C LYS A 22 -8.98 -5.35 21.76
N ARG A 23 -8.16 -4.35 22.08
CA ARG A 23 -7.28 -4.31 23.25
C ARG A 23 -7.92 -3.66 24.48
N GLY A 24 -9.19 -3.27 24.40
CA GLY A 24 -9.95 -2.72 25.52
C GLY A 24 -9.73 -1.21 25.75
N TYR A 25 -9.26 -0.46 24.74
CA TYR A 25 -9.20 1.01 24.84
C TYR A 25 -10.57 1.64 24.52
N ASP A 26 -10.84 2.80 25.11
CA ASP A 26 -11.98 3.66 24.75
C ASP A 26 -11.58 4.54 23.57
N VAL A 27 -12.12 4.27 22.38
CA VAL A 27 -11.64 4.88 21.14
C VAL A 27 -12.72 5.76 20.51
N THR A 28 -12.33 6.98 20.16
CA THR A 28 -13.15 7.89 19.34
C THR A 28 -12.41 8.20 18.04
N VAL A 29 -13.05 7.99 16.91
CA VAL A 29 -12.57 8.39 15.57
C VAL A 29 -13.26 9.69 15.18
N PHE A 30 -12.48 10.69 14.75
CA PHE A 30 -12.98 11.94 14.16
C PHE A 30 -12.72 11.92 12.66
N GLU A 31 -13.77 12.07 11.85
CA GLU A 31 -13.71 12.05 10.40
C GLU A 31 -14.46 13.25 9.83
N LYS A 32 -13.81 14.02 8.96
CA LYS A 32 -14.38 15.23 8.35
C LYS A 32 -15.56 14.95 7.40
N HIS A 33 -15.60 13.76 6.81
CA HIS A 33 -16.65 13.36 5.89
C HIS A 33 -17.85 12.74 6.62
N ARG A 34 -18.91 12.49 5.87
CA ARG A 34 -20.18 11.95 6.37
C ARG A 34 -20.15 10.46 6.72
N TYR A 35 -19.10 9.71 6.31
CA TYR A 35 -18.86 8.32 6.67
C TYR A 35 -17.37 7.96 6.43
N ALA A 36 -16.96 6.79 6.88
CA ALA A 36 -15.58 6.31 6.74
C ALA A 36 -15.22 5.98 5.28
N ALA A 37 -13.94 6.09 4.93
CA ALA A 37 -13.38 5.72 3.62
C ALA A 37 -13.80 6.60 2.43
N MET A 38 -14.03 7.88 2.63
CA MET A 38 -14.44 8.81 1.56
C MET A 38 -13.28 9.50 0.82
N GLU A 39 -12.03 9.24 1.17
CA GLU A 39 -10.85 9.81 0.50
C GLU A 39 -10.12 8.72 -0.32
N THR A 40 -8.80 8.59 -0.18
CA THR A 40 -7.99 7.60 -0.90
C THR A 40 -8.50 6.15 -0.73
N SER A 41 -9.10 5.83 0.42
CA SER A 41 -9.72 4.52 0.64
C SER A 41 -11.02 4.29 -0.14
N PHE A 42 -11.62 5.35 -0.70
CA PHE A 42 -12.81 5.26 -1.56
C PHE A 42 -12.48 4.72 -2.94
N ALA A 43 -11.44 5.29 -3.57
CA ALA A 43 -11.01 4.93 -4.92
C ALA A 43 -9.48 4.78 -4.96
N ASN A 44 -9.03 3.55 -5.16
CA ASN A 44 -7.63 3.16 -5.27
C ASN A 44 -7.49 1.93 -6.18
N GLY A 45 -6.29 1.39 -6.32
CA GLY A 45 -6.04 0.23 -7.16
C GLY A 45 -6.54 -1.11 -6.59
N GLY A 46 -7.03 -1.14 -5.36
CA GLY A 46 -7.52 -2.36 -4.71
C GLY A 46 -6.48 -3.47 -4.56
N GLN A 47 -5.20 -3.14 -4.69
CA GLN A 47 -4.12 -4.14 -4.64
C GLN A 47 -3.66 -4.37 -3.19
N LEU A 48 -3.74 -5.62 -2.75
CA LEU A 48 -3.18 -6.11 -1.50
C LEU A 48 -1.82 -6.74 -1.79
N SER A 49 -0.88 -5.86 -2.16
CA SER A 49 0.36 -6.21 -2.84
C SER A 49 1.58 -5.96 -1.96
N ALA A 50 2.04 -6.98 -1.22
CA ALA A 50 3.33 -6.93 -0.56
C ALA A 50 4.50 -6.88 -1.56
N SER A 51 4.27 -7.27 -2.81
CA SER A 51 5.25 -7.18 -3.90
C SER A 51 5.54 -5.74 -4.35
N ASN A 52 4.70 -4.76 -3.97
CA ASN A 52 4.90 -3.33 -4.18
C ASN A 52 5.54 -2.62 -2.96
N ALA A 53 6.17 -3.36 -2.04
CA ALA A 53 6.75 -2.82 -0.82
C ALA A 53 8.11 -2.13 -1.00
N GLU A 54 8.60 -1.98 -2.23
CA GLU A 54 9.81 -1.21 -2.51
C GLU A 54 9.64 0.25 -2.07
N VAL A 55 10.59 0.75 -1.28
CA VAL A 55 10.57 2.16 -0.88
C VAL A 55 11.16 3.06 -1.98
N TRP A 56 10.69 4.30 -2.04
CA TRP A 56 11.07 5.23 -3.12
C TRP A 56 12.40 5.97 -2.87
N ASN A 57 13.01 5.78 -1.72
CA ASN A 57 14.22 6.49 -1.30
C ASN A 57 15.46 5.89 -1.98
N HIS A 58 15.65 6.15 -3.27
CA HIS A 58 16.87 5.78 -4.01
C HIS A 58 17.23 6.83 -5.07
N TRP A 59 18.50 6.89 -5.45
CA TRP A 59 19.02 7.93 -6.36
C TRP A 59 18.26 8.02 -7.70
N PRO A 60 17.91 6.92 -8.39
CA PRO A 60 17.10 6.98 -9.60
C PRO A 60 15.78 7.74 -9.44
N THR A 61 15.10 7.60 -8.28
CA THR A 61 13.87 8.37 -7.99
C THR A 61 14.15 9.86 -7.87
N VAL A 62 15.26 10.26 -7.23
CA VAL A 62 15.65 11.69 -7.12
C VAL A 62 15.87 12.29 -8.50
N VAL A 63 16.69 11.62 -9.33
CA VAL A 63 16.98 12.07 -10.70
C VAL A 63 15.69 12.16 -11.55
N LYS A 64 14.85 11.13 -11.47
CA LYS A 64 13.57 11.09 -12.17
C LYS A 64 12.61 12.18 -11.67
N GLY A 65 12.58 12.43 -10.36
CA GLY A 65 11.79 13.50 -9.75
C GLY A 65 12.20 14.88 -10.25
N LEU A 66 13.50 15.16 -10.33
CA LEU A 66 14.02 16.41 -10.91
C LEU A 66 13.62 16.58 -12.38
N HIS A 67 13.69 15.49 -13.16
CA HIS A 67 13.25 15.51 -14.56
C HIS A 67 11.72 15.76 -14.68
N TRP A 68 10.93 15.18 -13.81
CA TRP A 68 9.49 15.38 -13.78
C TRP A 68 9.07 16.80 -13.43
N MET A 69 9.83 17.49 -12.57
CA MET A 69 9.55 18.90 -12.22
C MET A 69 9.66 19.86 -13.41
N LEU A 70 10.30 19.43 -14.52
CA LEU A 70 10.41 20.18 -15.75
C LEU A 70 9.27 19.89 -16.76
N ARG A 71 8.32 19.03 -16.40
CA ARG A 71 7.23 18.58 -17.28
C ARG A 71 5.87 18.84 -16.64
N ASN A 72 4.94 19.40 -17.40
CA ASN A 72 3.59 19.70 -16.92
C ASN A 72 2.66 18.47 -16.85
N ASP A 73 3.00 17.39 -17.56
CA ASP A 73 2.26 16.12 -17.63
C ASP A 73 2.81 15.04 -16.69
N ALA A 74 3.75 15.39 -15.83
CA ALA A 74 4.40 14.45 -14.93
C ALA A 74 3.57 14.18 -13.66
N PRO A 75 3.70 13.00 -13.06
CA PRO A 75 2.94 12.61 -11.87
C PRO A 75 3.37 13.34 -10.59
N LEU A 76 4.54 14.03 -10.61
CA LEU A 76 5.06 14.77 -9.48
C LEU A 76 5.01 16.27 -9.75
N LEU A 77 4.19 16.98 -8.98
CA LEU A 77 4.15 18.44 -8.95
C LEU A 77 4.67 18.93 -7.60
N VAL A 78 5.69 19.79 -7.65
CA VAL A 78 6.26 20.42 -6.46
C VAL A 78 5.99 21.92 -6.54
N ASN A 79 5.26 22.45 -5.55
CA ASN A 79 5.07 23.90 -5.43
C ASN A 79 6.45 24.58 -5.30
N PRO A 80 6.84 25.52 -6.20
CA PRO A 80 8.16 26.13 -6.18
C PRO A 80 8.42 27.04 -4.97
N ARG A 81 7.37 27.47 -4.25
CA ARG A 81 7.53 28.34 -3.07
C ARG A 81 8.37 27.63 -2.01
N PRO A 82 9.50 28.19 -1.56
CA PRO A 82 10.30 27.56 -0.51
C PRO A 82 9.54 27.55 0.81
N SER A 83 9.71 26.46 1.59
CA SER A 83 9.29 26.39 2.97
C SER A 83 10.25 25.50 3.75
N TRP A 84 10.46 25.81 5.03
CA TRP A 84 11.34 25.01 5.89
C TRP A 84 10.91 23.55 5.94
N HIS A 85 9.61 23.31 6.11
CA HIS A 85 9.05 21.97 6.12
C HIS A 85 9.37 21.16 4.86
N LYS A 86 9.26 21.78 3.67
CA LYS A 86 9.60 21.12 2.40
C LYS A 86 11.09 20.81 2.29
N LEU A 87 11.94 21.74 2.69
CA LEU A 87 13.40 21.56 2.63
C LEU A 87 13.87 20.48 3.61
N SER A 88 13.33 20.46 4.85
CA SER A 88 13.64 19.40 5.80
C SER A 88 13.17 18.03 5.31
N TRP A 89 11.96 17.95 4.73
CA TRP A 89 11.45 16.71 4.16
C TRP A 89 12.35 16.16 3.03
N PHE A 90 12.78 17.03 2.10
CA PHE A 90 13.73 16.61 1.04
C PHE A 90 15.07 16.18 1.63
N GLY A 91 15.57 16.87 2.65
CA GLY A 91 16.79 16.50 3.35
C GLY A 91 16.68 15.11 4.00
N GLU A 92 15.59 14.84 4.71
CA GLU A 92 15.30 13.54 5.33
C GLU A 92 15.11 12.43 4.29
N PHE A 93 14.43 12.74 3.17
CA PHE A 93 14.26 11.80 2.07
C PHE A 93 15.63 11.35 1.51
N ILE A 94 16.54 12.30 1.23
CA ILE A 94 17.90 12.01 0.74
C ILE A 94 18.72 11.27 1.81
N ALA A 95 18.65 11.70 3.07
CA ALA A 95 19.35 11.07 4.18
C ALA A 95 18.90 9.62 4.44
N SER A 96 17.70 9.24 3.97
CA SER A 96 17.18 7.88 4.09
C SER A 96 17.66 6.94 2.98
N ILE A 97 18.28 7.45 1.90
CA ILE A 97 18.74 6.64 0.75
C ILE A 97 19.70 5.49 1.17
N PRO A 98 20.69 5.68 2.06
CA PRO A 98 21.56 4.59 2.49
C PRO A 98 20.81 3.42 3.14
N ARG A 99 19.62 3.65 3.67
CA ARG A 99 18.77 2.63 4.30
C ARG A 99 17.81 1.93 3.34
N TYR A 100 17.86 2.24 2.04
CA TYR A 100 16.94 1.70 1.03
C TYR A 100 16.71 0.18 1.14
N ALA A 101 17.79 -0.61 1.19
CA ALA A 101 17.67 -2.05 1.24
C ALA A 101 17.01 -2.55 2.55
N ALA A 102 17.41 -2.00 3.70
CA ALA A 102 16.81 -2.34 4.98
C ALA A 102 15.34 -1.92 5.04
N ASN A 103 15.03 -0.68 4.62
CA ASN A 103 13.66 -0.16 4.62
C ASN A 103 12.76 -0.98 3.69
N THR A 104 13.21 -1.36 2.48
CA THR A 104 12.43 -2.21 1.57
C THR A 104 12.13 -3.57 2.19
N THR A 105 13.12 -4.19 2.84
CA THR A 105 12.96 -5.48 3.52
C THR A 105 11.94 -5.37 4.67
N GLU A 106 12.05 -4.34 5.51
CA GLU A 106 11.11 -4.14 6.64
C GLU A 106 9.70 -3.78 6.16
N THR A 107 9.58 -2.96 5.10
CA THR A 107 8.27 -2.64 4.52
C THR A 107 7.60 -3.89 3.95
N ALA A 108 8.36 -4.82 3.35
CA ALA A 108 7.82 -6.11 2.90
C ALA A 108 7.27 -6.94 4.07
N ARG A 109 8.00 -7.04 5.20
CA ARG A 109 7.52 -7.73 6.41
C ARG A 109 6.23 -7.12 6.96
N LEU A 110 6.19 -5.78 7.04
CA LEU A 110 5.00 -5.07 7.50
C LEU A 110 3.82 -5.27 6.56
N ALA A 111 4.05 -5.26 5.24
CA ALA A 111 3.00 -5.47 4.24
C ALA A 111 2.41 -6.89 4.30
N ILE A 112 3.27 -7.92 4.49
CA ILE A 112 2.83 -9.30 4.68
C ILE A 112 1.95 -9.41 5.93
N ALA A 113 2.44 -8.93 7.08
CA ALA A 113 1.69 -8.97 8.34
C ALA A 113 0.37 -8.18 8.25
N ALA A 114 0.39 -7.00 7.63
CA ALA A 114 -0.81 -6.18 7.43
C ALA A 114 -1.87 -6.90 6.58
N ARG A 115 -1.45 -7.58 5.51
CA ARG A 115 -2.33 -8.37 4.65
C ARG A 115 -2.97 -9.54 5.40
N GLU A 116 -2.20 -10.26 6.21
CA GLU A 116 -2.71 -11.34 7.05
C GLU A 116 -3.77 -10.84 8.04
N HIS A 117 -3.51 -9.73 8.71
CA HIS A 117 -4.50 -9.10 9.59
C HIS A 117 -5.76 -8.67 8.85
N LEU A 118 -5.62 -8.11 7.64
CA LEU A 118 -6.76 -7.71 6.83
C LEU A 118 -7.64 -8.92 6.48
N PHE A 119 -7.06 -10.01 6.01
CA PHE A 119 -7.81 -11.23 5.70
C PHE A 119 -8.47 -11.83 6.94
N GLN A 120 -7.75 -11.87 8.07
CA GLN A 120 -8.30 -12.40 9.31
C GLN A 120 -9.50 -11.56 9.81
N TRP A 121 -9.36 -10.22 9.80
CA TRP A 121 -10.44 -9.34 10.25
C TRP A 121 -11.65 -9.35 9.30
N ALA A 122 -11.42 -9.45 7.99
CA ALA A 122 -12.51 -9.62 7.03
C ALA A 122 -13.30 -10.91 7.31
N LYS A 123 -12.59 -11.99 7.61
CA LYS A 123 -13.21 -13.28 7.97
C LYS A 123 -13.95 -13.20 9.31
N ASP A 124 -13.31 -12.66 10.36
CA ASP A 124 -13.87 -12.58 11.70
C ASP A 124 -15.14 -11.73 11.74
N GLU A 125 -15.17 -10.63 10.99
CA GLU A 125 -16.29 -9.68 10.94
C GLU A 125 -17.24 -9.90 9.76
N GLN A 126 -17.02 -10.97 8.97
CA GLN A 126 -17.81 -11.35 7.79
C GLN A 126 -17.94 -10.21 6.76
N ILE A 127 -16.84 -9.51 6.49
CA ILE A 127 -16.79 -8.39 5.54
C ILE A 127 -16.55 -8.96 4.15
N ASP A 128 -17.55 -8.83 3.27
CA ASP A 128 -17.38 -9.06 1.83
C ASP A 128 -16.84 -7.78 1.18
N PHE A 129 -15.68 -7.88 0.56
CA PHE A 129 -14.99 -6.78 -0.11
C PHE A 129 -14.43 -7.19 -1.48
N ASP A 130 -15.10 -8.11 -2.17
CA ASP A 130 -14.75 -8.61 -3.50
C ASP A 130 -13.33 -9.21 -3.57
N LEU A 131 -12.88 -9.85 -2.50
CA LEU A 131 -11.53 -10.41 -2.41
C LEU A 131 -11.25 -11.44 -3.52
N LYS A 132 -10.16 -11.21 -4.28
CA LYS A 132 -9.63 -12.12 -5.29
C LYS A 132 -8.18 -12.51 -4.92
N GLN A 133 -8.01 -13.73 -4.43
CA GLN A 133 -6.69 -14.30 -4.09
C GLN A 133 -6.12 -15.05 -5.30
N LYS A 134 -5.78 -14.32 -6.35
CA LYS A 134 -5.26 -14.88 -7.61
C LYS A 134 -3.80 -14.47 -7.90
N GLY A 135 -3.14 -13.87 -6.93
CA GLY A 135 -1.81 -13.31 -7.10
C GLY A 135 -1.80 -11.99 -7.89
N ILE A 136 -0.62 -11.41 -8.00
CA ILE A 136 -0.37 -10.22 -8.82
C ILE A 136 0.82 -10.48 -9.75
N LEU A 137 0.62 -10.18 -11.04
CA LEU A 137 1.62 -10.30 -12.09
C LEU A 137 2.22 -8.92 -12.40
N HIS A 138 3.51 -8.74 -12.17
CA HIS A 138 4.27 -7.57 -12.59
C HIS A 138 4.92 -7.83 -13.94
N ILE A 139 4.71 -6.93 -14.90
CA ILE A 139 5.17 -7.08 -16.28
C ILE A 139 6.23 -6.02 -16.63
N TYR A 140 7.24 -6.42 -17.39
CA TYR A 140 8.35 -5.54 -17.80
C TYR A 140 8.55 -5.63 -19.30
N ARG A 141 8.64 -4.48 -19.97
CA ARG A 141 8.79 -4.40 -21.43
C ARG A 141 10.25 -4.41 -21.86
N ASP A 142 11.17 -4.08 -20.96
CA ASP A 142 12.59 -3.98 -21.24
C ASP A 142 13.44 -4.66 -20.16
N LYS A 143 14.70 -4.91 -20.55
CA LYS A 143 15.67 -5.59 -19.70
C LYS A 143 16.02 -4.78 -18.44
N ALA A 144 16.11 -3.46 -18.56
CA ALA A 144 16.54 -2.60 -17.44
C ALA A 144 15.51 -2.63 -16.30
N GLY A 145 14.23 -2.51 -16.62
CA GLY A 145 13.14 -2.64 -15.66
C GLY A 145 13.07 -4.03 -15.03
N TYR A 146 13.27 -5.08 -15.83
CA TYR A 146 13.31 -6.45 -15.32
C TYR A 146 14.48 -6.69 -14.38
N ASP A 147 15.70 -6.26 -14.74
CA ASP A 147 16.91 -6.41 -13.92
C ASP A 147 16.78 -5.63 -12.58
N HIS A 148 16.16 -4.45 -12.61
CA HIS A 148 15.83 -3.72 -11.38
C HIS A 148 14.86 -4.52 -10.51
N ALA A 149 13.78 -5.02 -11.09
CA ALA A 149 12.79 -5.82 -10.38
C ALA A 149 13.38 -7.13 -9.80
N ALA A 150 14.36 -7.75 -10.49
CA ALA A 150 15.07 -8.90 -9.98
C ALA A 150 15.86 -8.58 -8.69
N LYS A 151 16.54 -7.42 -8.66
CA LYS A 151 17.26 -6.94 -7.47
C LYS A 151 16.28 -6.63 -6.32
N VAL A 152 15.17 -5.99 -6.62
CA VAL A 152 14.10 -5.72 -5.64
C VAL A 152 13.53 -7.02 -5.10
N SER A 153 13.28 -8.02 -5.94
CA SER A 153 12.77 -9.34 -5.52
C SER A 153 13.69 -10.01 -4.49
N GLN A 154 15.00 -9.83 -4.59
CA GLN A 154 15.93 -10.33 -3.58
C GLN A 154 15.78 -9.63 -2.21
N LEU A 155 15.46 -8.34 -2.19
CA LEU A 155 15.17 -7.60 -0.95
C LEU A 155 13.84 -8.02 -0.35
N LEU A 156 12.80 -8.18 -1.18
CA LEU A 156 11.49 -8.65 -0.76
C LEU A 156 11.56 -10.07 -0.19
N SER A 157 12.36 -10.95 -0.79
CA SER A 157 12.59 -12.31 -0.30
C SER A 157 13.24 -12.33 1.09
N LYS A 158 14.18 -11.41 1.39
CA LYS A 158 14.70 -11.22 2.75
C LYS A 158 13.63 -10.79 3.74
N GLY A 159 12.58 -10.12 3.27
CA GLY A 159 11.39 -9.77 4.03
C GLY A 159 10.36 -10.90 4.19
N GLY A 160 10.60 -12.06 3.56
CA GLY A 160 9.71 -13.22 3.61
C GLY A 160 8.72 -13.31 2.45
N LEU A 161 8.85 -12.48 1.41
CA LEU A 161 7.94 -12.52 0.26
C LEU A 161 8.51 -13.41 -0.85
N GLU A 162 7.76 -14.45 -1.23
CA GLU A 162 8.06 -15.23 -2.42
C GLU A 162 7.52 -14.53 -3.68
N ARG A 163 8.43 -14.23 -4.60
CA ARG A 163 8.13 -13.58 -5.87
C ARG A 163 8.93 -14.26 -6.96
N ARG A 164 8.28 -15.08 -7.79
CA ARG A 164 8.97 -15.87 -8.82
C ARG A 164 9.05 -15.11 -10.15
N ALA A 165 10.18 -15.26 -10.84
CA ALA A 165 10.33 -14.81 -12.21
C ALA A 165 9.43 -15.67 -13.13
N VAL A 166 8.85 -15.05 -14.15
CA VAL A 166 8.01 -15.70 -15.16
C VAL A 166 8.40 -15.26 -16.56
N THR A 167 8.41 -16.23 -17.49
CA THR A 167 8.62 -15.99 -18.91
C THR A 167 7.40 -15.36 -19.57
N PRO A 168 7.54 -14.76 -20.77
CA PRO A 168 6.38 -14.24 -21.51
C PRO A 168 5.28 -15.27 -21.78
N ASP A 169 5.63 -16.55 -21.96
CA ASP A 169 4.65 -17.61 -22.21
C ASP A 169 3.92 -18.00 -20.93
N GLU A 170 4.63 -18.08 -19.79
CA GLU A 170 3.99 -18.25 -18.47
C GLU A 170 3.08 -17.07 -18.11
N MET A 171 3.48 -15.84 -18.47
CA MET A 171 2.65 -14.65 -18.26
C MET A 171 1.32 -14.74 -19.01
N ARG A 172 1.33 -15.21 -20.27
CA ARG A 172 0.10 -15.44 -21.06
C ARG A 172 -0.76 -16.58 -20.51
N THR A 173 -0.13 -17.55 -19.85
CA THR A 173 -0.88 -18.62 -19.15
C THR A 173 -1.59 -18.07 -17.90
N ILE A 174 -0.92 -17.17 -17.16
CA ILE A 174 -1.49 -16.52 -15.96
C ILE A 174 -2.60 -15.53 -16.36
N GLU A 175 -2.36 -14.71 -17.40
CA GLU A 175 -3.29 -13.70 -17.91
C GLU A 175 -3.41 -13.82 -19.42
N PRO A 176 -4.38 -14.62 -19.92
CA PRO A 176 -4.54 -14.89 -21.37
C PRO A 176 -4.89 -13.67 -22.21
N THR A 177 -5.43 -12.61 -21.61
CA THR A 177 -5.76 -11.36 -22.31
C THR A 177 -4.55 -10.45 -22.52
N LEU A 178 -3.39 -10.81 -21.97
CA LEU A 178 -2.18 -10.02 -22.06
C LEU A 178 -1.64 -9.99 -23.50
N ALA A 179 -1.78 -8.85 -24.17
CA ALA A 179 -1.31 -8.61 -25.51
C ALA A 179 -0.01 -7.79 -25.53
N GLY A 180 0.82 -8.01 -26.55
CA GLY A 180 2.07 -7.27 -26.76
C GLY A 180 3.33 -8.06 -26.42
N ASN A 181 4.48 -7.38 -26.55
CA ASN A 181 5.80 -7.96 -26.28
C ASN A 181 6.31 -7.52 -24.93
N TYR A 182 6.73 -8.47 -24.12
CA TYR A 182 7.29 -8.28 -22.80
C TYR A 182 8.65 -8.98 -22.71
N TYR A 183 9.56 -8.40 -21.95
CA TYR A 183 10.84 -9.02 -21.66
C TYR A 183 10.70 -10.18 -20.66
N GLY A 184 9.80 -10.03 -19.69
CA GLY A 184 9.50 -10.99 -18.65
C GLY A 184 8.65 -10.38 -17.55
N GLY A 185 8.38 -11.15 -16.51
CA GLY A 185 7.59 -10.71 -15.38
C GLY A 185 8.00 -11.33 -14.07
N PHE A 186 7.33 -10.89 -13.01
CA PHE A 186 7.39 -11.53 -11.70
C PHE A 186 5.98 -11.75 -11.19
N PHE A 187 5.72 -12.93 -10.67
CA PHE A 187 4.43 -13.33 -10.12
C PHE A 187 4.52 -13.55 -8.62
N THR A 188 3.60 -12.98 -7.87
CA THR A 188 3.47 -13.12 -6.42
C THR A 188 2.12 -13.76 -6.13
N GLU A 189 2.12 -15.05 -5.87
CA GLU A 189 0.90 -15.84 -5.68
C GLU A 189 0.12 -15.42 -4.42
N SER A 190 0.84 -15.03 -3.37
CA SER A 190 0.25 -14.62 -2.10
C SER A 190 -0.41 -13.23 -2.12
N ASP A 191 -0.20 -12.42 -3.15
CA ASP A 191 -0.85 -11.13 -3.32
C ASP A 191 -2.31 -11.30 -3.77
N ALA A 192 -3.12 -10.27 -3.55
CA ALA A 192 -4.54 -10.32 -3.84
C ALA A 192 -5.07 -8.95 -4.28
N THR A 193 -6.31 -8.92 -4.72
CA THR A 193 -7.07 -7.67 -4.94
C THR A 193 -8.37 -7.69 -4.16
N GLY A 194 -8.89 -6.52 -3.82
CA GLY A 194 -10.16 -6.37 -3.12
C GLY A 194 -10.61 -4.91 -3.07
N ASP A 195 -11.87 -4.70 -2.81
CA ASP A 195 -12.46 -3.36 -2.66
C ASP A 195 -12.17 -2.83 -1.25
N ILE A 196 -11.17 -1.94 -1.16
CA ILE A 196 -10.74 -1.36 0.12
C ILE A 196 -11.77 -0.39 0.70
N HIS A 197 -12.63 0.20 -0.13
CA HIS A 197 -13.76 0.99 0.38
C HIS A 197 -14.74 0.11 1.15
N LYS A 198 -15.18 -1.01 0.55
CA LYS A 198 -16.05 -2.00 1.21
C LYS A 198 -15.43 -2.55 2.49
N PHE A 199 -14.13 -2.93 2.43
CA PHE A 199 -13.43 -3.42 3.60
C PHE A 199 -13.40 -2.39 4.73
N THR A 200 -12.98 -1.14 4.43
CA THR A 200 -12.85 -0.08 5.44
C THR A 200 -14.20 0.29 6.03
N HIS A 201 -15.24 0.37 5.20
CA HIS A 201 -16.61 0.67 5.66
C HIS A 201 -17.16 -0.46 6.56
N GLY A 202 -17.01 -1.71 6.15
CA GLY A 202 -17.41 -2.87 6.95
C GLY A 202 -16.66 -2.97 8.29
N LEU A 203 -15.35 -2.68 8.27
CA LEU A 203 -14.56 -2.67 9.50
C LEU A 203 -14.91 -1.49 10.42
N ALA A 204 -15.33 -0.34 9.88
CA ALA A 204 -15.85 0.78 10.67
C ALA A 204 -17.12 0.37 11.44
N GLN A 205 -18.06 -0.28 10.76
CA GLN A 205 -19.26 -0.83 11.42
C GLN A 205 -18.92 -1.88 12.48
N ALA A 206 -17.93 -2.74 12.22
CA ALA A 206 -17.44 -3.71 13.20
C ALA A 206 -16.80 -3.01 14.42
N ALA A 207 -16.07 -1.92 14.20
CA ALA A 207 -15.50 -1.11 15.27
C ALA A 207 -16.59 -0.47 16.15
N GLU A 208 -17.66 0.07 15.54
CA GLU A 208 -18.83 0.60 16.28
C GLU A 208 -19.49 -0.47 17.15
N ARG A 209 -19.71 -1.69 16.62
CA ARG A 209 -20.23 -2.82 17.41
C ARG A 209 -19.34 -3.18 18.60
N ARG A 210 -18.05 -2.83 18.56
CA ARG A 210 -17.08 -3.01 19.64
C ARG A 210 -16.96 -1.78 20.57
N GLY A 211 -17.82 -0.77 20.41
CA GLY A 211 -17.88 0.39 21.25
C GLY A 211 -17.02 1.58 20.79
N VAL A 212 -16.44 1.53 19.59
CA VAL A 212 -15.75 2.70 19.01
C VAL A 212 -16.78 3.79 18.68
N SER A 213 -16.53 5.03 19.13
CA SER A 213 -17.36 6.18 18.77
C SER A 213 -16.86 6.79 17.46
N LEU A 214 -17.68 6.75 16.40
CA LEU A 214 -17.38 7.41 15.13
C LEU A 214 -18.06 8.77 15.07
N LYS A 215 -17.26 9.83 14.96
CA LYS A 215 -17.72 11.23 14.88
C LYS A 215 -17.47 11.73 13.46
N TYR A 216 -18.53 11.77 12.66
CA TYR A 216 -18.50 12.25 11.28
C TYR A 216 -18.81 13.75 11.20
N GLY A 217 -18.25 14.43 10.18
CA GLY A 217 -18.43 15.88 9.98
C GLY A 217 -17.58 16.75 10.90
N HIS A 218 -16.46 16.24 11.42
CA HIS A 218 -15.58 16.91 12.37
C HIS A 218 -14.16 17.09 11.87
#